data_586a37922bf2b45c89809cdd73828c64
#
_entry.id   586a37922bf2b45c89809cdd73828c64
#
_cell.length_a   1.000
_cell.length_b   1.000
_cell.length_c   1.000
_cell.angle_alpha   90.00
_cell.angle_beta   90.00
_cell.angle_gamma   90.00
#
_symmetry.space_group_name_H-M   'P 1'
#
loop_
_entity.id
_entity.type
_entity.pdbx_description
1 polymer ?
#
loop_
_entity_poly.entity_id
_entity_poly.type
_entity_poly.pdbx_seq_one_letter_code
_entity_poly.pdbx_strand_id
1 'polypeptide(L)'
;MLSKRERGVFMTNEQYYDCIQPYQNACQIMRAKLEVLNGSLYQKSSVSPIHNIQERIKSKKSIEKKLEKLGHSDSVQNAKDHLRDIAGIRVICYFIDDIYNLVNALKR
;
A
#
# COMPACT_ATOMS: atom_id res chain seq x y z
N MET A 1 -17.05 -31.41 1.96
CA MET A 1 -15.72 -30.85 1.64
C MET A 1 -15.29 -29.85 2.72
N LEU A 2 -14.09 -29.98 3.23
CA LEU A 2 -13.58 -29.10 4.27
C LEU A 2 -13.21 -27.74 3.69
N SER A 3 -13.44 -26.66 4.45
CA SER A 3 -12.97 -25.32 4.10
C SER A 3 -11.45 -25.27 4.20
N LYS A 4 -10.82 -24.20 3.70
CA LYS A 4 -9.37 -24.01 3.84
C LYS A 4 -8.93 -24.05 5.30
N ARG A 5 -9.69 -23.41 6.19
CA ARG A 5 -9.36 -23.38 7.62
C ARG A 5 -9.43 -24.75 8.24
N GLU A 6 -10.46 -25.51 7.89
CA GLU A 6 -10.65 -26.86 8.39
C GLU A 6 -9.54 -27.81 7.93
N ARG A 7 -8.94 -27.53 6.77
CA ARG A 7 -7.81 -28.31 6.24
C ARG A 7 -6.46 -27.80 6.77
N GLY A 8 -6.44 -26.75 7.59
CA GLY A 8 -5.21 -26.17 8.10
C GLY A 8 -4.39 -25.43 7.05
N VAL A 9 -4.99 -25.07 5.90
CA VAL A 9 -4.29 -24.37 4.82
C VAL A 9 -4.57 -22.87 4.93
N PHE A 10 -3.80 -22.23 5.79
CA PHE A 10 -3.87 -20.78 5.95
C PHE A 10 -2.52 -20.21 6.34
N MET A 11 -2.36 -18.93 6.05
CA MET A 11 -1.12 -18.20 6.31
C MET A 11 -0.91 -18.02 7.82
N THR A 12 0.32 -18.26 8.30
CA THR A 12 0.68 -17.97 9.69
C THR A 12 0.91 -16.46 9.85
N ASN A 13 0.90 -15.99 11.10
CA ASN A 13 1.22 -14.59 11.38
C ASN A 13 2.63 -14.24 10.91
N GLU A 14 3.59 -15.12 11.13
CA GLU A 14 4.97 -14.92 10.68
C GLU A 14 5.05 -14.79 9.15
N GLN A 15 4.36 -15.67 8.44
CA GLN A 15 4.29 -15.61 6.97
C GLN A 15 3.64 -14.31 6.50
N TYR A 16 2.61 -13.84 7.21
CA TYR A 16 1.96 -12.57 6.90
C TYR A 16 2.94 -11.40 7.04
N TYR A 17 3.67 -11.33 8.16
CA TYR A 17 4.63 -10.24 8.38
C TYR A 17 5.75 -10.27 7.35
N ASP A 18 6.24 -11.44 7.00
CA ASP A 18 7.25 -11.59 5.94
C ASP A 18 6.69 -11.14 4.58
N CYS A 19 5.42 -11.44 4.32
CA CYS A 19 4.75 -11.06 3.08
C CYS A 19 4.64 -9.55 2.94
N ILE A 20 4.25 -8.84 3.99
CA ILE A 20 4.00 -7.40 3.91
C ILE A 20 5.26 -6.54 4.06
N GLN A 21 6.36 -7.10 4.54
CA GLN A 21 7.59 -6.33 4.82
C GLN A 21 8.09 -5.53 3.61
N PRO A 22 8.22 -6.11 2.40
CA PRO A 22 8.63 -5.34 1.23
C PRO A 22 7.66 -4.19 0.90
N TYR A 23 6.37 -4.41 1.11
CA TYR A 23 5.35 -3.40 0.85
C TYR A 23 5.41 -2.27 1.87
N GLN A 24 5.67 -2.59 3.15
CA GLN A 24 5.89 -1.58 4.18
C GLN A 24 7.13 -0.74 3.86
N ASN A 25 8.21 -1.39 3.45
CA ASN A 25 9.44 -0.69 3.07
C ASN A 25 9.21 0.24 1.88
N ALA A 26 8.48 -0.22 0.87
CA ALA A 26 8.14 0.60 -0.29
C ALA A 26 7.27 1.80 0.10
N CYS A 27 6.33 1.62 1.00
CA CYS A 27 5.50 2.72 1.52
C CYS A 27 6.34 3.76 2.25
N GLN A 28 7.30 3.32 3.07
CA GLN A 28 8.17 4.25 3.79
C GLN A 28 9.04 5.06 2.84
N ILE A 29 9.60 4.42 1.82
CA ILE A 29 10.43 5.10 0.81
C ILE A 29 9.58 6.11 0.03
N MET A 30 8.38 5.72 -0.38
CA MET A 30 7.48 6.61 -1.12
C MET A 30 7.02 7.79 -0.27
N ARG A 31 6.70 7.56 1.00
CA ARG A 31 6.32 8.64 1.93
C ARG A 31 7.47 9.64 2.06
N ALA A 32 8.70 9.18 2.26
CA ALA A 32 9.87 10.04 2.38
C ALA A 32 10.06 10.88 1.12
N LYS A 33 9.92 10.26 -0.06
CA LYS A 33 10.02 10.95 -1.34
C LYS A 33 8.94 12.02 -1.48
N LEU A 34 7.71 11.70 -1.11
CA LEU A 34 6.60 12.65 -1.16
C LEU A 34 6.83 13.84 -0.21
N GLU A 35 7.36 13.60 0.97
CA GLU A 35 7.67 14.66 1.93
C GLU A 35 8.76 15.60 1.40
N VAL A 36 9.80 15.04 0.76
CA VAL A 36 10.86 15.84 0.13
C VAL A 36 10.30 16.69 -1.02
N LEU A 37 9.48 16.08 -1.88
CA LEU A 37 8.84 16.81 -2.98
C LEU A 37 7.89 17.90 -2.48
N ASN A 38 7.14 17.61 -1.42
CA ASN A 38 6.26 18.58 -0.80
C ASN A 38 7.03 19.80 -0.30
N GLY A 39 8.18 19.58 0.35
CA GLY A 39 9.05 20.66 0.81
C GLY A 39 9.57 21.52 -0.34
N SER A 40 9.97 20.89 -1.45
CA SER A 40 10.44 21.60 -2.65
C SER A 40 9.34 22.46 -3.28
N LEU A 41 8.13 21.92 -3.37
CA LEU A 41 6.98 22.65 -3.93
C LEU A 41 6.50 23.76 -2.99
N TYR A 42 6.59 23.51 -1.69
CA TYR A 42 6.21 24.51 -0.68
C TYR A 42 7.05 25.77 -0.74
N GLN A 43 8.34 25.64 -1.06
CA GLN A 43 9.23 26.79 -1.20
C GLN A 43 8.78 27.77 -2.29
N LYS A 44 7.99 27.28 -3.25
CA LYS A 44 7.46 28.07 -4.38
C LYS A 44 6.03 28.58 -4.12
N SER A 45 5.47 28.23 -2.99
CA SER A 45 4.09 28.55 -2.63
C SER A 45 4.02 28.92 -1.15
N SER A 46 3.02 29.70 -0.76
CA SER A 46 2.81 30.08 0.63
C SER A 46 2.09 28.99 1.44
N VAL A 47 1.60 27.94 0.78
CA VAL A 47 0.86 26.85 1.41
C VAL A 47 1.48 25.51 1.02
N SER A 48 1.60 24.62 1.99
CA SER A 48 2.08 23.26 1.72
C SER A 48 1.12 22.56 0.74
N PRO A 49 1.62 22.03 -0.40
CA PRO A 49 0.76 21.35 -1.38
C PRO A 49 0.06 20.13 -0.82
N ILE A 50 0.76 19.34 -0.02
CA ILE A 50 0.20 18.11 0.54
C ILE A 50 -0.46 18.39 1.87
N HIS A 51 -1.75 18.05 1.97
CA HIS A 51 -2.49 18.14 3.22
C HIS A 51 -2.23 16.94 4.12
N ASN A 52 -2.22 15.75 3.53
CA ASN A 52 -2.07 14.52 4.31
C ASN A 52 -1.55 13.38 3.42
N ILE A 53 -0.78 12.49 4.02
CA ILE A 53 -0.32 11.25 3.41
C ILE A 53 -0.80 10.11 4.28
N GLN A 54 -1.52 9.17 3.69
CA GLN A 54 -2.05 7.99 4.39
C GLN A 54 -1.48 6.73 3.78
N GLU A 55 -0.96 5.85 4.63
CA GLU A 55 -0.50 4.53 4.22
C GLU A 55 -1.52 3.49 4.65
N ARG A 56 -1.69 2.47 3.82
CA ARG A 56 -2.55 1.35 4.15
C ARG A 56 -1.87 0.05 3.76
N ILE A 57 -1.76 -0.86 4.72
CA ILE A 57 -1.32 -2.23 4.50
C ILE A 57 -2.52 -3.13 4.76
N LYS A 58 -2.82 -4.01 3.81
CA LYS A 58 -3.95 -4.93 3.92
C LYS A 58 -3.72 -5.88 5.09
N SER A 59 -4.73 -6.06 5.95
CA SER A 59 -4.63 -6.96 7.09
C SER A 59 -4.56 -8.41 6.64
N LYS A 60 -4.00 -9.27 7.51
CA LYS A 60 -3.94 -10.71 7.27
C LYS A 60 -5.32 -11.28 6.93
N LYS A 61 -6.32 -10.91 7.73
CA LYS A 61 -7.69 -11.36 7.54
C LYS A 61 -8.27 -10.93 6.19
N SER A 62 -7.97 -9.69 5.77
CA SER A 62 -8.43 -9.18 4.47
C SER A 62 -7.77 -9.91 3.32
N ILE A 63 -6.47 -10.24 3.44
CA ILE A 63 -5.75 -11.02 2.44
C ILE A 63 -6.38 -12.42 2.33
N GLU A 64 -6.62 -13.08 3.46
CA GLU A 64 -7.23 -14.41 3.51
C GLU A 64 -8.59 -14.42 2.82
N LYS A 65 -9.44 -13.44 3.14
CA LYS A 65 -10.78 -13.34 2.54
C LYS A 65 -10.71 -13.11 1.04
N LYS A 66 -9.80 -12.25 0.59
CA LYS A 66 -9.64 -11.95 -0.83
C LYS A 66 -9.19 -13.17 -1.62
N LEU A 67 -8.21 -13.90 -1.10
CA LEU A 67 -7.73 -15.13 -1.74
C LEU A 67 -8.82 -16.20 -1.79
N GLU A 68 -9.57 -16.36 -0.71
CA GLU A 68 -10.70 -17.29 -0.69
C GLU A 68 -11.74 -16.92 -1.74
N LYS A 69 -12.08 -15.65 -1.84
CA LYS A 69 -13.04 -15.15 -2.83
C LYS A 69 -12.57 -15.42 -4.26
N LEU A 70 -11.27 -15.34 -4.51
CA LEU A 70 -10.67 -15.59 -5.81
C LEU A 70 -10.44 -17.09 -6.08
N GLY A 71 -10.72 -17.95 -5.11
CA GLY A 71 -10.56 -19.39 -5.27
C GLY A 71 -9.12 -19.88 -5.09
N HIS A 72 -8.25 -19.10 -4.47
CA HIS A 72 -6.86 -19.47 -4.22
C HIS A 72 -6.66 -19.89 -2.78
N SER A 73 -5.68 -20.77 -2.54
CA SER A 73 -5.30 -21.11 -1.19
C SER A 73 -4.59 -19.94 -0.51
N ASP A 74 -4.70 -19.89 0.81
CA ASP A 74 -4.14 -18.81 1.63
C ASP A 74 -2.63 -19.03 1.80
N SER A 75 -1.85 -18.41 0.93
CA SER A 75 -0.39 -18.49 0.96
C SER A 75 0.24 -17.17 0.57
N VAL A 76 1.49 -16.97 0.99
CA VAL A 76 2.27 -15.79 0.62
C VAL A 76 2.42 -15.68 -0.88
N GLN A 77 2.72 -16.80 -1.56
CA GLN A 77 2.91 -16.79 -3.00
C GLN A 77 1.65 -16.39 -3.75
N ASN A 78 0.49 -16.93 -3.33
CA ASN A 78 -0.78 -16.55 -3.95
C ASN A 78 -1.12 -15.08 -3.69
N ALA A 79 -0.81 -14.56 -2.50
CA ALA A 79 -1.01 -13.16 -2.20
C ALA A 79 -0.18 -12.26 -3.14
N LYS A 80 1.09 -12.59 -3.34
CA LYS A 80 1.97 -11.83 -4.23
C LYS A 80 1.55 -11.92 -5.69
N ASP A 81 1.11 -13.10 -6.13
CA ASP A 81 0.77 -13.34 -7.52
C ASP A 81 -0.59 -12.76 -7.92
N HIS A 82 -1.56 -12.76 -7.02
CA HIS A 82 -2.95 -12.47 -7.35
C HIS A 82 -3.52 -11.21 -6.72
N LEU A 83 -2.90 -10.67 -5.68
CA LEU A 83 -3.37 -9.44 -5.04
C LEU A 83 -2.49 -8.26 -5.44
N ARG A 84 -3.13 -7.18 -5.89
CA ARG A 84 -2.44 -5.96 -6.30
C ARG A 84 -2.61 -4.83 -5.30
N ASP A 85 -3.45 -5.04 -4.28
CA ASP A 85 -3.83 -4.03 -3.31
C ASP A 85 -3.36 -4.36 -1.88
N ILE A 86 -2.22 -5.06 -1.75
CA ILE A 86 -1.63 -5.39 -0.46
C ILE A 86 -1.24 -4.11 0.28
N ALA A 87 -0.73 -3.13 -0.45
CA ALA A 87 -0.36 -1.83 0.11
C ALA A 87 -0.80 -0.69 -0.79
N GLY A 88 -1.02 0.47 -0.18
CA GLY A 88 -1.35 1.67 -0.93
C GLY A 88 -0.97 2.92 -0.15
N ILE A 89 -0.75 4.00 -0.90
CA ILE A 89 -0.54 5.33 -0.35
C ILE A 89 -1.59 6.24 -0.96
N ARG A 90 -2.25 7.01 -0.10
CA ARG A 90 -3.18 8.06 -0.52
C ARG A 90 -2.56 9.41 -0.17
N VAL A 91 -2.49 10.27 -1.16
CA VAL A 91 -1.99 11.64 -0.98
C VAL A 91 -3.16 12.59 -1.19
N ILE A 92 -3.40 13.44 -0.20
CA ILE A 92 -4.48 14.42 -0.26
C ILE A 92 -3.81 15.79 -0.37
N CYS A 93 -4.12 16.51 -1.45
CA CYS A 93 -3.62 17.87 -1.68
C CYS A 93 -4.74 18.87 -1.46
N TYR A 94 -4.36 20.13 -1.15
CA TYR A 94 -5.34 21.19 -0.96
C TYR A 94 -6.00 21.62 -2.29
N PHE A 95 -5.21 21.61 -3.38
CA PHE A 95 -5.68 22.08 -4.69
C PHE A 95 -5.37 21.07 -5.79
N ILE A 96 -6.22 21.06 -6.82
CA ILE A 96 -6.05 20.16 -7.97
C ILE A 96 -4.72 20.38 -8.68
N ASP A 97 -4.30 21.64 -8.83
CA ASP A 97 -3.02 21.97 -9.48
C ASP A 97 -1.83 21.34 -8.73
N ASP A 98 -1.91 21.25 -7.41
CA ASP A 98 -0.87 20.61 -6.61
C ASP A 98 -0.75 19.12 -6.91
N ILE A 99 -1.88 18.45 -7.18
CA ILE A 99 -1.89 17.05 -7.58
C ILE A 99 -1.11 16.87 -8.88
N TYR A 100 -1.38 17.69 -9.88
CA TYR A 100 -0.67 17.63 -11.16
C TYR A 100 0.82 17.93 -11.01
N ASN A 101 1.17 18.93 -10.22
CA ASN A 101 2.56 19.28 -9.97
C ASN A 101 3.31 18.13 -9.29
N LEU A 102 2.67 17.49 -8.31
CA LEU A 102 3.24 16.35 -7.60
C LEU A 102 3.45 15.16 -8.53
N VAL A 103 2.44 14.83 -9.34
CA VAL A 103 2.51 13.73 -10.31
C VAL A 103 3.64 13.97 -11.31
N ASN A 104 3.77 15.19 -11.81
CA ASN A 104 4.84 15.54 -12.75
C ASN A 104 6.23 15.42 -12.10
N ALA A 105 6.35 15.83 -10.85
CA ALA A 105 7.59 15.69 -10.09
C ALA A 105 7.97 14.21 -9.86
N LEU A 106 7.00 13.36 -9.63
CA LEU A 106 7.22 11.92 -9.44
C LEU A 106 7.68 11.22 -10.72
N LYS A 107 7.32 11.74 -11.89
CA LYS A 107 7.70 11.16 -13.19
C LYS A 107 9.13 11.43 -13.61
N ARG A 108 9.82 12.32 -12.93
CA ARG A 108 11.19 12.71 -13.26
C ARG A 108 12.24 11.75 -12.72
#